data_de956331b576e5916f3ad364885dc733
#
_entry.id   de956331b576e5916f3ad364885dc733
#
_cell.length_a   1.000
_cell.length_b   1.000
_cell.length_c   1.000
_cell.angle_alpha   90.00
_cell.angle_beta   90.00
_cell.angle_gamma   90.00
#
_symmetry.space_group_name_H-M   'P 1'
#
loop_
_entity.id
_entity.type
_entity.pdbx_description
1 polymer ?
#
loop_
_entity_poly.entity_id
_entity_poly.type
_entity_poly.pdbx_seq_one_letter_code
_entity_poly.pdbx_strand_id
1 'polypeptide(L)'
;MQSFIKKLVDYLGIDEEELLERSQTPKKEDVLCLTKYPEEGAIASSFNDFDKAVKFIADGIKANDKIAVYGDYDVDGLTSTTIIHLGLKLSGLKNVGFYIPSRYDTGYGLNISILDKMIKAGYKRIIAVDNGITKKKEIEFLLDHDVKVLVLDHHEEQKNSYPPFGTDNCLIYHRNDVSAACLALVVMERILMDDSLNLKRYVDRMEAVNYFFTLASLAVFSDCMSLNVKSNLALAKLGLIYLNKGVKSQLDPFHQGYSNIARLVDKFLDRNVFTYHDINFSINSKLNSIARVKGGNATNIGVYYLEGDTTHNGADILDYIDHVSIQKKIIVQDVMNKGELKDLNSMYLMDLSNNDLCPSGLSGLLANRLMDTHNLKRPILVLCKSKCDENDVIASFRSTEEYSLDKIIDDPEIRCLLKDHGGHAQACGFSFDRNNKDEIISKLTLLLDGIQPKEINNPYMEISFEDIGMEAFNAFESLEPFGIGFEKPRLGLRIKREFLASGLRKKHILLPLNDGAFKEKRKIVFFNGSDFLDSNDCNDILLIGEMVKDEFRNTVTYSFKVDKALPLY
;
A
#
# COMPACT_ATOMS: atom_id res chain seq x y z
N MET A 1 32.02 2.46 -24.10
CA MET A 1 31.18 2.92 -22.98
C MET A 1 30.26 1.77 -22.56
N GLN A 2 30.23 1.45 -21.29
CA GLN A 2 29.30 0.43 -20.78
C GLN A 2 27.89 1.03 -20.88
N SER A 3 26.91 0.31 -21.48
CA SER A 3 25.55 0.82 -21.58
C SER A 3 25.00 1.11 -20.18
N PHE A 4 24.11 2.09 -20.04
CA PHE A 4 23.54 2.44 -18.75
C PHE A 4 22.82 1.26 -18.10
N ILE A 5 22.11 0.44 -18.91
CA ILE A 5 21.44 -0.77 -18.41
C ILE A 5 22.42 -1.74 -17.74
N LYS A 6 23.63 -1.87 -18.27
CA LYS A 6 24.66 -2.74 -17.66
C LYS A 6 25.12 -2.18 -16.31
N LYS A 7 25.34 -0.87 -16.20
CA LYS A 7 25.65 -0.23 -14.90
C LYS A 7 24.53 -0.46 -13.88
N LEU A 8 23.28 -0.37 -14.34
CA LEU A 8 22.10 -0.55 -13.49
C LEU A 8 21.97 -2.00 -13.01
N VAL A 9 22.14 -2.97 -13.88
CA VAL A 9 22.13 -4.41 -13.58
C VAL A 9 23.24 -4.76 -12.59
N ASP A 10 24.48 -4.31 -12.86
CA ASP A 10 25.63 -4.54 -11.98
C ASP A 10 25.38 -3.93 -10.57
N TYR A 11 24.78 -2.74 -10.52
CA TYR A 11 24.45 -2.08 -9.24
C TYR A 11 23.34 -2.80 -8.46
N LEU A 12 22.29 -3.24 -9.14
CA LEU A 12 21.18 -3.97 -8.54
C LEU A 12 21.55 -5.41 -8.14
N GLY A 13 22.67 -5.92 -8.66
CA GLY A 13 23.12 -7.30 -8.40
C GLY A 13 22.20 -8.36 -9.01
N ILE A 14 21.42 -8.00 -10.04
CA ILE A 14 20.55 -8.92 -10.77
C ILE A 14 21.30 -9.55 -11.95
N ASP A 15 20.97 -10.78 -12.29
CA ASP A 15 21.55 -11.47 -13.45
C ASP A 15 20.74 -11.21 -14.74
N GLU A 16 21.19 -11.78 -15.85
CA GLU A 16 20.52 -11.62 -17.14
C GLU A 16 19.14 -12.28 -17.17
N GLU A 17 18.92 -13.35 -16.42
CA GLU A 17 17.65 -14.06 -16.34
C GLU A 17 16.62 -13.21 -15.61
N GLU A 18 16.96 -12.65 -14.45
CA GLU A 18 16.11 -11.75 -13.69
C GLU A 18 15.83 -10.45 -14.47
N LEU A 19 16.84 -9.88 -15.14
CA LEU A 19 16.63 -8.73 -16.02
C LEU A 19 15.61 -9.03 -17.10
N LEU A 20 15.70 -10.20 -17.75
CA LEU A 20 14.78 -10.60 -18.79
C LEU A 20 13.37 -10.80 -18.22
N GLU A 21 13.23 -11.48 -17.09
CA GLU A 21 11.95 -11.66 -16.41
C GLU A 21 11.30 -10.33 -16.04
N ARG A 22 12.07 -9.40 -15.49
CA ARG A 22 11.57 -8.08 -15.12
C ARG A 22 11.21 -7.20 -16.32
N SER A 23 11.88 -7.36 -17.45
CA SER A 23 11.61 -6.57 -18.67
C SER A 23 10.45 -7.12 -19.51
N GLN A 24 10.06 -8.39 -19.34
CA GLN A 24 8.97 -9.02 -20.10
C GLN A 24 7.58 -8.71 -19.54
N THR A 25 6.58 -8.85 -20.42
CA THR A 25 5.16 -8.90 -20.00
C THR A 25 4.88 -10.26 -19.37
N PRO A 26 4.46 -10.35 -18.10
CA PRO A 26 4.17 -11.60 -17.45
C PRO A 26 2.90 -12.25 -18.00
N LYS A 27 2.71 -13.53 -17.68
CA LYS A 27 1.51 -14.30 -18.00
C LYS A 27 0.57 -14.30 -16.77
N LYS A 28 -0.73 -14.52 -17.01
CA LYS A 28 -1.71 -14.67 -15.91
C LYS A 28 -1.35 -15.83 -14.99
N GLU A 29 -0.80 -16.90 -15.55
CA GLU A 29 -0.37 -18.11 -14.84
C GLU A 29 0.71 -17.80 -13.79
N ASP A 30 1.52 -16.77 -13.98
CA ASP A 30 2.54 -16.33 -12.99
C ASP A 30 1.88 -15.85 -11.68
N VAL A 31 0.61 -15.45 -11.71
CA VAL A 31 -0.21 -15.12 -10.54
C VAL A 31 -1.12 -16.29 -10.16
N LEU A 32 -1.80 -16.90 -11.13
CA LEU A 32 -2.83 -17.92 -10.89
C LEU A 32 -2.26 -19.27 -10.42
N CYS A 33 -0.94 -19.47 -10.50
CA CYS A 33 -0.26 -20.67 -9.98
C CYS A 33 -0.18 -20.71 -8.44
N LEU A 34 -0.62 -19.68 -7.73
CA LEU A 34 -0.62 -19.60 -6.25
C LEU A 34 -1.52 -20.63 -5.54
N THR A 35 -2.09 -21.56 -6.30
CA THR A 35 -2.86 -22.70 -5.79
C THR A 35 -2.03 -23.71 -4.99
N LYS A 36 -0.70 -23.67 -5.10
CA LYS A 36 0.23 -24.51 -4.36
C LYS A 36 1.09 -23.65 -3.44
N TYR A 37 1.33 -24.15 -2.23
CA TYR A 37 2.24 -23.51 -1.28
C TYR A 37 3.70 -23.75 -1.67
N PRO A 38 4.62 -22.81 -1.46
CA PRO A 38 6.05 -23.09 -1.51
C PRO A 38 6.40 -24.17 -0.47
N GLU A 39 7.22 -25.16 -0.85
CA GLU A 39 7.57 -26.30 0.01
C GLU A 39 8.44 -25.91 1.22
N GLU A 40 9.03 -24.71 1.24
CA GLU A 40 9.93 -24.24 2.32
C GLU A 40 9.31 -23.12 3.16
N GLY A 41 9.18 -23.36 4.46
CA GLY A 41 8.89 -22.33 5.48
C GLY A 41 7.45 -22.21 5.95
N ALA A 42 6.55 -23.06 5.51
CA ALA A 42 5.15 -23.01 5.93
C ALA A 42 4.94 -23.47 7.36
N ILE A 43 4.54 -22.56 8.23
CA ILE A 43 3.78 -22.95 9.41
C ILE A 43 2.44 -23.47 8.88
N ALA A 44 2.31 -24.79 8.96
CA ALA A 44 1.11 -25.57 8.71
C ALA A 44 0.53 -25.60 7.28
N SER A 45 0.93 -26.62 6.55
CA SER A 45 0.18 -27.23 5.44
C SER A 45 -1.31 -27.52 5.74
N SER A 46 -1.76 -27.37 6.98
CA SER A 46 -3.11 -27.60 7.45
C SER A 46 -4.08 -26.43 7.20
N PHE A 47 -3.58 -25.18 7.02
CA PHE A 47 -4.43 -24.01 6.78
C PHE A 47 -4.76 -23.76 5.30
N ASN A 48 -3.98 -24.30 4.39
CA ASN A 48 -3.88 -23.79 3.02
C ASN A 48 -4.45 -24.72 1.98
N ASP A 49 -5.68 -25.14 2.18
CA ASP A 49 -6.38 -25.92 1.18
C ASP A 49 -7.17 -25.01 0.23
N PHE A 50 -6.49 -24.58 -0.84
CA PHE A 50 -7.09 -23.78 -1.92
C PHE A 50 -8.35 -24.44 -2.48
N ASP A 51 -8.31 -25.76 -2.74
CA ASP A 51 -9.44 -26.47 -3.34
C ASP A 51 -10.64 -26.50 -2.38
N LYS A 52 -10.42 -26.56 -1.07
CA LYS A 52 -11.50 -26.44 -0.08
C LYS A 52 -12.07 -25.03 -0.03
N ALA A 53 -11.25 -23.97 -0.13
CA ALA A 53 -11.73 -22.60 -0.19
C ALA A 53 -12.61 -22.37 -1.43
N VAL A 54 -12.18 -22.86 -2.60
CA VAL A 54 -12.99 -22.83 -3.83
C VAL A 54 -14.28 -23.63 -3.65
N LYS A 55 -14.21 -24.85 -3.12
CA LYS A 55 -15.38 -25.69 -2.84
C LYS A 55 -16.37 -25.03 -1.89
N PHE A 56 -15.89 -24.34 -0.84
CA PHE A 56 -16.72 -23.61 0.10
C PHE A 56 -17.61 -22.58 -0.60
N ILE A 57 -17.03 -21.82 -1.52
CA ILE A 57 -17.77 -20.81 -2.30
C ILE A 57 -18.71 -21.48 -3.29
N ALA A 58 -18.22 -22.49 -4.03
CA ALA A 58 -19.02 -23.23 -5.02
C ALA A 58 -20.26 -23.90 -4.39
N ASP A 59 -20.10 -24.50 -3.20
CA ASP A 59 -21.20 -25.11 -2.47
C ASP A 59 -22.23 -24.05 -2.02
N GLY A 60 -21.75 -22.86 -1.60
CA GLY A 60 -22.63 -21.74 -1.27
C GLY A 60 -23.44 -21.22 -2.46
N ILE A 61 -22.81 -21.15 -3.63
CA ILE A 61 -23.47 -20.78 -4.90
C ILE A 61 -24.53 -21.81 -5.26
N LYS A 62 -24.17 -23.10 -5.25
CA LYS A 62 -25.11 -24.21 -5.56
C LYS A 62 -26.29 -24.27 -4.61
N ALA A 63 -26.07 -24.01 -3.32
CA ALA A 63 -27.10 -23.97 -2.30
C ALA A 63 -27.93 -22.67 -2.33
N ASN A 64 -27.53 -21.68 -3.13
CA ASN A 64 -28.09 -20.32 -3.13
C ASN A 64 -28.12 -19.71 -1.71
N ASP A 65 -27.03 -19.93 -0.95
CA ASP A 65 -26.89 -19.42 0.40
C ASP A 65 -26.84 -17.88 0.41
N LYS A 66 -27.31 -17.27 1.49
CA LYS A 66 -27.07 -15.85 1.74
C LYS A 66 -25.65 -15.66 2.26
N ILE A 67 -24.78 -15.04 1.45
CA ILE A 67 -23.35 -14.87 1.72
C ILE A 67 -23.03 -13.41 1.99
N ALA A 68 -22.24 -13.14 3.04
CA ALA A 68 -21.64 -11.83 3.27
C ALA A 68 -20.13 -11.88 3.11
N VAL A 69 -19.58 -10.83 2.51
CA VAL A 69 -18.13 -10.56 2.49
C VAL A 69 -17.82 -9.53 3.59
N TYR A 70 -16.93 -9.86 4.48
CA TYR A 70 -16.49 -8.96 5.55
C TYR A 70 -15.02 -8.57 5.28
N GLY A 71 -14.81 -7.34 4.83
CA GLY A 71 -13.49 -6.84 4.45
C GLY A 71 -12.80 -6.02 5.53
N ASP A 72 -11.73 -5.35 5.13
CA ASP A 72 -11.11 -4.28 5.92
C ASP A 72 -11.24 -2.93 5.21
N TYR A 73 -10.83 -1.86 5.89
CA TYR A 73 -11.10 -0.47 5.49
C TYR A 73 -10.03 0.15 4.58
N ASP A 74 -8.90 -0.49 4.35
CA ASP A 74 -7.84 0.00 3.45
C ASP A 74 -8.03 -0.50 2.00
N VAL A 75 -7.05 -0.25 1.14
CA VAL A 75 -7.17 -0.60 -0.28
C VAL A 75 -7.20 -2.11 -0.49
N ASP A 76 -6.43 -2.90 0.27
CA ASP A 76 -6.47 -4.37 0.14
C ASP A 76 -7.83 -4.91 0.58
N GLY A 77 -8.34 -4.47 1.72
CA GLY A 77 -9.68 -4.83 2.19
C GLY A 77 -10.79 -4.39 1.24
N LEU A 78 -10.71 -3.17 0.68
CA LEU A 78 -11.69 -2.68 -0.30
C LEU A 78 -11.65 -3.48 -1.60
N THR A 79 -10.47 -3.75 -2.14
CA THR A 79 -10.31 -4.45 -3.43
C THR A 79 -10.60 -5.93 -3.32
N SER A 80 -10.17 -6.61 -2.26
CA SER A 80 -10.51 -8.01 -1.98
C SER A 80 -12.01 -8.20 -1.79
N THR A 81 -12.66 -7.31 -1.04
CA THR A 81 -14.13 -7.30 -0.88
C THR A 81 -14.82 -7.11 -2.24
N THR A 82 -14.38 -6.16 -3.06
CA THR A 82 -14.95 -5.90 -4.38
C THR A 82 -14.82 -7.13 -5.28
N ILE A 83 -13.66 -7.78 -5.31
CA ILE A 83 -13.40 -8.98 -6.12
C ILE A 83 -14.36 -10.10 -5.74
N ILE A 84 -14.46 -10.44 -4.46
CA ILE A 84 -15.34 -11.53 -3.98
C ILE A 84 -16.81 -11.18 -4.21
N HIS A 85 -17.25 -9.97 -3.81
CA HIS A 85 -18.65 -9.57 -3.92
C HIS A 85 -19.11 -9.51 -5.38
N LEU A 86 -18.34 -8.89 -6.26
CA LEU A 86 -18.65 -8.81 -7.69
C LEU A 86 -18.60 -10.19 -8.35
N GLY A 87 -17.61 -11.03 -8.01
CA GLY A 87 -17.52 -12.40 -8.50
C GLY A 87 -18.71 -13.27 -8.09
N LEU A 88 -19.18 -13.16 -6.85
CA LEU A 88 -20.40 -13.84 -6.38
C LEU A 88 -21.66 -13.36 -7.12
N LYS A 89 -21.78 -12.07 -7.39
CA LYS A 89 -22.87 -11.53 -8.21
C LYS A 89 -22.84 -12.08 -9.64
N LEU A 90 -21.66 -12.14 -10.25
CA LEU A 90 -21.45 -12.71 -11.59
C LEU A 90 -21.73 -14.22 -11.65
N SER A 91 -21.52 -14.94 -10.55
CA SER A 91 -21.92 -16.35 -10.44
C SER A 91 -23.43 -16.57 -10.36
N GLY A 92 -24.21 -15.50 -10.34
CA GLY A 92 -25.67 -15.54 -10.33
C GLY A 92 -26.31 -15.58 -8.93
N LEU A 93 -25.50 -15.49 -7.88
CA LEU A 93 -25.98 -15.42 -6.51
C LEU A 93 -26.69 -14.07 -6.27
N LYS A 94 -27.96 -14.12 -5.81
CA LYS A 94 -28.78 -12.92 -5.63
C LYS A 94 -28.67 -12.29 -4.25
N ASN A 95 -28.36 -13.10 -3.25
CA ASN A 95 -28.37 -12.71 -1.85
C ASN A 95 -26.94 -12.56 -1.32
N VAL A 96 -26.20 -11.64 -1.93
CA VAL A 96 -24.83 -11.30 -1.52
C VAL A 96 -24.83 -9.93 -0.86
N GLY A 97 -24.17 -9.82 0.28
CA GLY A 97 -23.92 -8.55 0.94
C GLY A 97 -22.44 -8.40 1.26
N PHE A 98 -22.05 -7.22 1.66
CA PHE A 98 -20.71 -6.97 2.19
C PHE A 98 -20.76 -5.96 3.33
N TYR A 99 -19.68 -5.92 4.09
CA TYR A 99 -19.46 -4.95 5.15
C TYR A 99 -17.98 -4.61 5.24
N ILE A 100 -17.70 -3.32 5.31
CA ILE A 100 -16.36 -2.79 5.59
C ILE A 100 -16.42 -2.12 6.97
N PRO A 101 -15.58 -2.54 7.94
CA PRO A 101 -15.56 -1.94 9.26
C PRO A 101 -15.14 -0.48 9.19
N SER A 102 -15.56 0.30 10.18
CA SER A 102 -15.09 1.64 10.37
C SER A 102 -13.93 1.64 11.36
N ARG A 103 -12.82 2.21 10.97
CA ARG A 103 -11.65 2.38 11.85
C ARG A 103 -11.97 3.09 13.16
N TYR A 104 -13.04 3.90 13.16
CA TYR A 104 -13.45 4.72 14.31
C TYR A 104 -14.51 4.07 15.18
N ASP A 105 -15.41 3.27 14.59
CA ASP A 105 -16.60 2.78 15.30
C ASP A 105 -16.44 1.34 15.77
N THR A 106 -15.79 0.50 14.97
CA THR A 106 -15.70 -0.95 15.20
C THR A 106 -14.27 -1.47 15.35
N GLY A 107 -13.28 -0.64 15.04
CA GLY A 107 -11.88 -1.07 15.02
C GLY A 107 -11.54 -1.95 13.82
N TYR A 108 -10.42 -2.67 13.91
CA TYR A 108 -9.90 -3.55 12.86
C TYR A 108 -10.55 -4.93 12.89
N GLY A 109 -10.93 -5.42 11.72
CA GLY A 109 -11.39 -6.79 11.47
C GLY A 109 -12.79 -7.10 11.98
N LEU A 110 -13.06 -8.39 12.17
CA LEU A 110 -14.37 -8.90 12.59
C LEU A 110 -14.81 -8.31 13.94
N ASN A 111 -16.11 -7.99 14.06
CA ASN A 111 -16.70 -7.42 15.26
C ASN A 111 -18.01 -8.13 15.60
N ILE A 112 -18.13 -8.65 16.83
CA ILE A 112 -19.27 -9.46 17.31
C ILE A 112 -20.60 -8.73 17.12
N SER A 113 -20.68 -7.42 17.39
CA SER A 113 -21.95 -6.68 17.26
C SER A 113 -22.45 -6.59 15.81
N ILE A 114 -21.54 -6.55 14.85
CA ILE A 114 -21.85 -6.57 13.42
C ILE A 114 -22.20 -7.98 12.97
N LEU A 115 -21.44 -8.98 13.42
CA LEU A 115 -21.70 -10.39 13.13
C LEU A 115 -23.09 -10.83 13.63
N ASP A 116 -23.49 -10.40 14.82
CA ASP A 116 -24.83 -10.65 15.36
C ASP A 116 -25.93 -10.07 14.44
N LYS A 117 -25.72 -8.85 13.90
CA LYS A 117 -26.66 -8.27 12.92
C LYS A 117 -26.71 -9.09 11.64
N MET A 118 -25.57 -9.62 11.16
CA MET A 118 -25.52 -10.47 9.97
C MET A 118 -26.25 -11.81 10.21
N ILE A 119 -26.05 -12.42 11.37
CA ILE A 119 -26.76 -13.64 11.77
C ILE A 119 -28.28 -13.40 11.77
N LYS A 120 -28.73 -12.33 12.42
CA LYS A 120 -30.17 -11.93 12.45
C LYS A 120 -30.73 -11.60 11.06
N ALA A 121 -29.89 -11.09 10.16
CA ALA A 121 -30.25 -10.88 8.77
C ALA A 121 -30.30 -12.17 7.93
N GLY A 122 -29.91 -13.32 8.51
CA GLY A 122 -30.01 -14.64 7.89
C GLY A 122 -28.84 -15.02 6.99
N TYR A 123 -27.67 -14.41 7.14
CA TYR A 123 -26.46 -14.85 6.45
C TYR A 123 -26.04 -16.24 6.95
N LYS A 124 -25.73 -17.13 5.99
CA LYS A 124 -25.34 -18.53 6.26
C LYS A 124 -23.86 -18.78 6.09
N ARG A 125 -23.18 -17.91 5.33
CA ARG A 125 -21.73 -17.94 5.11
C ARG A 125 -21.18 -16.54 5.24
N ILE A 126 -20.01 -16.44 5.86
CA ILE A 126 -19.21 -15.22 5.91
C ILE A 126 -17.85 -15.51 5.29
N ILE A 127 -17.43 -14.68 4.35
CA ILE A 127 -16.10 -14.69 3.77
C ILE A 127 -15.39 -13.48 4.34
N ALA A 128 -14.47 -13.70 5.27
CA ALA A 128 -13.60 -12.66 5.80
C ALA A 128 -12.40 -12.49 4.85
N VAL A 129 -12.16 -11.28 4.38
CA VAL A 129 -11.05 -10.95 3.50
C VAL A 129 -10.19 -9.86 4.12
N ASP A 130 -8.88 -10.02 4.05
CA ASP A 130 -7.90 -9.08 4.62
C ASP A 130 -8.04 -8.93 6.15
N ASN A 131 -8.62 -9.89 6.78
CA ASN A 131 -8.74 -10.03 8.24
C ASN A 131 -9.25 -11.42 8.60
N GLY A 132 -9.16 -11.76 9.88
CA GLY A 132 -9.77 -12.99 10.41
C GLY A 132 -8.76 -13.96 11.02
N ILE A 133 -7.51 -14.00 10.58
CA ILE A 133 -6.52 -14.97 11.08
C ILE A 133 -6.28 -14.86 12.59
N THR A 134 -6.44 -13.69 13.18
CA THR A 134 -6.29 -13.42 14.61
C THR A 134 -7.62 -13.30 15.36
N LYS A 135 -8.77 -13.50 14.69
CA LYS A 135 -10.12 -13.22 15.22
C LYS A 135 -10.84 -14.51 15.72
N LYS A 136 -10.15 -15.25 16.57
CA LYS A 136 -10.63 -16.54 17.09
C LYS A 136 -12.02 -16.44 17.74
N LYS A 137 -12.23 -15.47 18.64
CA LYS A 137 -13.49 -15.32 19.38
C LYS A 137 -14.68 -15.00 18.49
N GLU A 138 -14.43 -14.13 17.50
CA GLU A 138 -15.44 -13.70 16.54
C GLU A 138 -15.85 -14.84 15.61
N ILE A 139 -14.89 -15.69 15.21
CA ILE A 139 -15.15 -16.87 14.38
C ILE A 139 -15.85 -17.96 15.19
N GLU A 140 -15.42 -18.24 16.42
CA GLU A 140 -16.12 -19.15 17.33
C GLU A 140 -17.58 -18.71 17.52
N PHE A 141 -17.83 -17.41 17.72
CA PHE A 141 -19.18 -16.85 17.81
C PHE A 141 -20.03 -17.15 16.57
N LEU A 142 -19.49 -17.07 15.37
CA LEU A 142 -20.19 -17.41 14.12
C LEU A 142 -20.53 -18.91 14.05
N LEU A 143 -19.56 -19.76 14.39
CA LEU A 143 -19.73 -21.22 14.37
C LEU A 143 -20.79 -21.69 15.39
N ASP A 144 -20.85 -21.08 16.58
CA ASP A 144 -21.86 -21.34 17.61
C ASP A 144 -23.29 -20.98 17.13
N HIS A 145 -23.40 -20.17 16.06
CA HIS A 145 -24.68 -19.79 15.44
C HIS A 145 -24.91 -20.46 14.06
N ASP A 146 -24.24 -21.59 13.79
CA ASP A 146 -24.37 -22.35 12.54
C ASP A 146 -24.03 -21.53 11.27
N VAL A 147 -23.18 -20.51 11.38
CA VAL A 147 -22.66 -19.74 10.24
C VAL A 147 -21.31 -20.27 9.84
N LYS A 148 -21.16 -20.65 8.56
CA LYS A 148 -19.89 -21.11 8.00
C LYS A 148 -18.98 -19.94 7.68
N VAL A 149 -17.66 -20.13 7.86
CA VAL A 149 -16.66 -19.07 7.68
C VAL A 149 -15.55 -19.52 6.75
N LEU A 150 -15.19 -18.66 5.81
CA LEU A 150 -13.94 -18.74 5.04
C LEU A 150 -13.12 -17.49 5.33
N VAL A 151 -11.87 -17.67 5.70
CA VAL A 151 -10.89 -16.59 5.90
C VAL A 151 -9.91 -16.58 4.72
N LEU A 152 -9.79 -15.44 4.04
CA LEU A 152 -8.77 -15.16 3.02
C LEU A 152 -7.92 -14.01 3.57
N ASP A 153 -6.76 -14.33 4.16
CA ASP A 153 -5.96 -13.36 4.92
C ASP A 153 -4.45 -13.55 4.67
N HIS A 154 -3.69 -12.49 4.87
CA HIS A 154 -2.25 -12.49 4.65
C HIS A 154 -1.45 -11.96 5.86
N HIS A 155 -2.15 -11.49 6.89
CA HIS A 155 -1.52 -10.95 8.08
C HIS A 155 -0.72 -12.01 8.86
N GLU A 156 0.25 -11.54 9.65
CA GLU A 156 1.05 -12.43 10.49
C GLU A 156 0.19 -13.16 11.52
N GLU A 157 0.49 -14.43 11.67
CA GLU A 157 -0.18 -15.30 12.62
C GLU A 157 0.31 -15.02 14.04
N GLN A 158 -0.61 -14.94 14.99
CA GLN A 158 -0.28 -14.86 16.40
C GLN A 158 -0.44 -16.23 17.08
N LYS A 159 0.62 -16.75 17.68
CA LYS A 159 0.56 -18.02 18.44
C LYS A 159 -0.58 -17.99 19.46
N ASN A 160 -1.43 -19.03 19.45
CA ASN A 160 -2.62 -19.20 20.29
C ASN A 160 -3.85 -18.31 19.95
N SER A 161 -3.82 -17.55 18.88
CA SER A 161 -4.95 -16.72 18.43
C SER A 161 -5.65 -17.24 17.18
N TYR A 162 -5.34 -18.47 16.76
CA TYR A 162 -5.93 -19.09 15.59
C TYR A 162 -7.41 -19.34 15.77
N PRO A 163 -8.23 -19.02 14.76
CA PRO A 163 -9.60 -19.52 14.71
C PRO A 163 -9.63 -21.05 14.67
N PRO A 164 -10.74 -21.68 15.13
CA PRO A 164 -10.92 -23.11 14.94
C PRO A 164 -11.05 -23.42 13.45
N PHE A 165 -10.11 -24.13 12.89
CA PHE A 165 -10.03 -24.43 11.44
C PHE A 165 -9.97 -25.94 11.19
N GLY A 166 -10.03 -26.33 9.91
CA GLY A 166 -9.93 -27.72 9.47
C GLY A 166 -11.24 -28.49 9.50
N THR A 167 -12.36 -27.79 9.70
CA THR A 167 -13.70 -28.34 9.55
C THR A 167 -14.36 -27.75 8.29
N ASP A 168 -15.36 -28.43 7.73
CA ASP A 168 -16.14 -27.91 6.58
C ASP A 168 -16.90 -26.61 6.90
N ASN A 169 -16.93 -26.20 8.16
CA ASN A 169 -17.61 -24.98 8.61
C ASN A 169 -16.63 -23.81 8.84
N CYS A 170 -15.33 -24.07 9.00
CA CYS A 170 -14.32 -23.04 9.16
C CYS A 170 -13.06 -23.38 8.35
N LEU A 171 -12.83 -22.63 7.31
CA LEU A 171 -11.71 -22.79 6.41
C LEU A 171 -10.87 -21.51 6.41
N ILE A 172 -9.56 -21.68 6.28
CA ILE A 172 -8.59 -20.59 6.17
C ILE A 172 -7.73 -20.85 4.94
N TYR A 173 -7.66 -19.88 4.05
CA TYR A 173 -6.68 -19.81 2.98
C TYR A 173 -5.82 -18.58 3.21
N HIS A 174 -4.61 -18.82 3.68
CA HIS A 174 -3.69 -17.80 4.17
C HIS A 174 -2.34 -17.86 3.48
N ARG A 175 -1.79 -16.72 3.11
CA ARG A 175 -0.43 -16.56 2.57
C ARG A 175 0.07 -15.16 2.92
N ASN A 176 1.22 -15.05 3.54
CA ASN A 176 1.85 -13.78 3.91
C ASN A 176 2.74 -13.16 2.83
N ASP A 177 2.96 -13.85 1.72
CA ASP A 177 3.78 -13.39 0.59
C ASP A 177 3.00 -12.62 -0.49
N VAL A 178 1.66 -12.63 -0.44
CA VAL A 178 0.77 -11.92 -1.35
C VAL A 178 -0.38 -11.24 -0.60
N SER A 179 -1.00 -10.20 -1.18
CA SER A 179 -2.12 -9.49 -0.57
C SER A 179 -3.42 -10.31 -0.54
N ALA A 180 -4.37 -9.95 0.32
CA ALA A 180 -5.69 -10.59 0.38
C ALA A 180 -6.47 -10.44 -0.94
N ALA A 181 -6.30 -9.31 -1.65
CA ALA A 181 -6.90 -9.13 -2.98
C ALA A 181 -6.33 -10.10 -4.02
N CYS A 182 -5.06 -10.48 -3.90
CA CYS A 182 -4.48 -11.52 -4.74
C CYS A 182 -5.11 -12.90 -4.44
N LEU A 183 -5.30 -13.25 -3.17
CA LEU A 183 -6.01 -14.48 -2.77
C LEU A 183 -7.44 -14.50 -3.29
N ALA A 184 -8.15 -13.38 -3.15
CA ALA A 184 -9.50 -13.20 -3.67
C ALA A 184 -9.57 -13.37 -5.19
N LEU A 185 -8.61 -12.78 -5.95
CA LEU A 185 -8.50 -12.94 -7.39
C LEU A 185 -8.34 -14.41 -7.78
N VAL A 186 -7.38 -15.14 -7.17
CA VAL A 186 -7.08 -16.53 -7.54
C VAL A 186 -8.27 -17.45 -7.25
N VAL A 187 -8.94 -17.25 -6.11
CA VAL A 187 -10.14 -18.04 -5.75
C VAL A 187 -11.30 -17.72 -6.68
N MET A 188 -11.57 -16.44 -6.97
CA MET A 188 -12.70 -16.07 -7.83
C MET A 188 -12.46 -16.39 -9.31
N GLU A 189 -11.22 -16.34 -9.79
CA GLU A 189 -10.89 -16.84 -11.12
C GLU A 189 -11.29 -18.30 -11.27
N ARG A 190 -10.89 -19.16 -10.32
CA ARG A 190 -11.24 -20.59 -10.34
C ARG A 190 -12.76 -20.80 -10.31
N ILE A 191 -13.49 -20.03 -9.52
CA ILE A 191 -14.97 -20.08 -9.47
C ILE A 191 -15.58 -19.65 -10.80
N LEU A 192 -15.15 -18.52 -11.36
CA LEU A 192 -15.72 -18.01 -12.60
C LEU A 192 -15.37 -18.88 -13.82
N MET A 193 -14.27 -19.63 -13.79
CA MET A 193 -13.85 -20.54 -14.86
C MET A 193 -14.34 -21.97 -14.65
N ASP A 194 -15.08 -22.28 -13.56
CA ASP A 194 -15.64 -23.61 -13.32
C ASP A 194 -16.89 -23.84 -14.17
N ASP A 195 -16.77 -24.63 -15.22
CA ASP A 195 -17.88 -24.98 -16.12
C ASP A 195 -18.98 -25.81 -15.40
N SER A 196 -18.67 -26.49 -14.28
CA SER A 196 -19.65 -27.28 -13.52
C SER A 196 -20.70 -26.40 -12.82
N LEU A 197 -20.43 -25.11 -12.65
CA LEU A 197 -21.34 -24.13 -12.07
C LEU A 197 -22.36 -23.59 -13.09
N ASN A 198 -22.23 -23.94 -14.38
CA ASN A 198 -23.12 -23.49 -15.47
C ASN A 198 -23.34 -21.96 -15.52
N LEU A 199 -22.29 -21.20 -15.23
CA LEU A 199 -22.35 -19.75 -15.23
C LEU A 199 -22.54 -19.20 -16.64
N LYS A 200 -23.37 -18.14 -16.75
CA LYS A 200 -23.69 -17.54 -18.05
C LYS A 200 -22.57 -16.61 -18.53
N ARG A 201 -22.53 -16.35 -19.87
CA ARG A 201 -21.71 -15.30 -20.50
C ARG A 201 -20.19 -15.42 -20.19
N TYR A 202 -19.53 -16.38 -20.80
CA TYR A 202 -18.09 -16.63 -20.63
C TYR A 202 -17.21 -15.37 -20.85
N VAL A 203 -17.56 -14.54 -21.84
CA VAL A 203 -16.80 -13.31 -22.14
C VAL A 203 -16.82 -12.35 -20.95
N ASP A 204 -17.97 -12.15 -20.29
CA ASP A 204 -18.06 -11.27 -19.11
C ASP A 204 -17.21 -11.81 -17.96
N ARG A 205 -17.12 -13.14 -17.80
CA ARG A 205 -16.30 -13.78 -16.76
C ARG A 205 -14.81 -13.53 -17.01
N MET A 206 -14.37 -13.64 -18.26
CA MET A 206 -12.98 -13.36 -18.65
C MET A 206 -12.61 -11.88 -18.43
N GLU A 207 -13.49 -10.95 -18.81
CA GLU A 207 -13.25 -9.53 -18.59
C GLU A 207 -13.32 -9.18 -17.08
N ALA A 208 -14.16 -9.87 -16.30
CA ALA A 208 -14.15 -9.73 -14.85
C ALA A 208 -12.79 -10.11 -14.25
N VAL A 209 -12.21 -11.22 -14.69
CA VAL A 209 -10.86 -11.63 -14.23
C VAL A 209 -9.82 -10.57 -14.59
N ASN A 210 -9.89 -9.97 -15.80
CA ASN A 210 -8.99 -8.87 -16.18
C ASN A 210 -9.16 -7.67 -15.25
N TYR A 211 -10.41 -7.33 -14.89
CA TYR A 211 -10.70 -6.27 -13.94
C TYR A 211 -10.20 -6.61 -12.52
N PHE A 212 -10.33 -7.85 -12.10
CA PHE A 212 -9.81 -8.32 -10.81
C PHE A 212 -8.28 -8.23 -10.73
N PHE A 213 -7.56 -8.49 -11.81
CA PHE A 213 -6.13 -8.20 -11.89
C PHE A 213 -5.83 -6.73 -11.63
N THR A 214 -6.63 -5.82 -12.19
CA THR A 214 -6.48 -4.38 -11.92
C THR A 214 -6.70 -4.07 -10.45
N LEU A 215 -7.80 -4.55 -9.85
CA LEU A 215 -8.11 -4.30 -8.44
C LEU A 215 -7.03 -4.86 -7.52
N ALA A 216 -6.63 -6.11 -7.72
CA ALA A 216 -5.62 -6.74 -6.88
C ALA A 216 -4.23 -6.09 -7.02
N SER A 217 -3.91 -5.51 -8.19
CA SER A 217 -2.66 -4.77 -8.37
C SER A 217 -2.57 -3.49 -7.52
N LEU A 218 -3.70 -2.86 -7.20
CA LEU A 218 -3.72 -1.71 -6.29
C LEU A 218 -3.25 -2.11 -4.89
N ALA A 219 -3.65 -3.29 -4.43
CA ALA A 219 -3.28 -3.84 -3.13
C ALA A 219 -1.78 -4.15 -3.02
N VAL A 220 -1.13 -4.64 -4.08
CA VAL A 220 0.32 -4.91 -4.09
C VAL A 220 1.11 -3.70 -3.57
N PHE A 221 0.74 -2.52 -4.02
CA PHE A 221 1.42 -1.28 -3.63
C PHE A 221 0.90 -0.70 -2.32
N SER A 222 -0.40 -0.83 -2.02
CA SER A 222 -0.98 -0.32 -0.78
C SER A 222 -0.41 -1.01 0.45
N ASP A 223 -0.25 -2.32 0.36
CA ASP A 223 0.23 -3.18 1.44
C ASP A 223 1.72 -3.47 1.37
N CYS A 224 2.42 -2.71 0.53
CA CYS A 224 3.87 -2.81 0.41
C CYS A 224 4.37 -4.25 0.17
N MET A 225 3.65 -5.02 -0.68
CA MET A 225 4.02 -6.39 -1.02
C MET A 225 5.36 -6.43 -1.75
N SER A 226 6.21 -7.39 -1.40
CA SER A 226 7.54 -7.51 -1.99
C SER A 226 7.49 -7.83 -3.49
N LEU A 227 8.15 -7.00 -4.29
CA LEU A 227 8.30 -7.20 -5.74
C LEU A 227 9.38 -8.22 -6.12
N ASN A 228 10.07 -8.82 -5.12
CA ASN A 228 10.90 -10.01 -5.34
C ASN A 228 10.05 -11.28 -5.39
N VAL A 229 8.80 -11.21 -4.96
CA VAL A 229 7.84 -12.30 -5.15
C VAL A 229 7.31 -12.21 -6.58
N LYS A 230 7.58 -13.22 -7.39
CA LYS A 230 7.24 -13.25 -8.82
C LYS A 230 5.77 -12.96 -9.10
N SER A 231 4.86 -13.50 -8.31
CA SER A 231 3.43 -13.26 -8.45
C SER A 231 3.04 -11.81 -8.18
N ASN A 232 3.66 -11.12 -7.22
CA ASN A 232 3.41 -9.71 -6.94
C ASN A 232 3.91 -8.82 -8.09
N LEU A 233 5.11 -9.10 -8.62
CA LEU A 233 5.64 -8.41 -9.79
C LEU A 233 4.73 -8.60 -11.01
N ALA A 234 4.31 -9.85 -11.26
CA ALA A 234 3.41 -10.17 -12.36
C ALA A 234 2.05 -9.49 -12.20
N LEU A 235 1.49 -9.51 -11.00
CA LEU A 235 0.21 -8.87 -10.67
C LEU A 235 0.28 -7.34 -10.87
N ALA A 236 1.33 -6.69 -10.38
CA ALA A 236 1.53 -5.26 -10.58
C ALA A 236 1.58 -4.88 -12.06
N LYS A 237 2.31 -5.63 -12.88
CA LYS A 237 2.43 -5.38 -14.33
C LYS A 237 1.12 -5.65 -15.07
N LEU A 238 0.50 -6.80 -14.85
CA LEU A 238 -0.76 -7.16 -15.52
C LEU A 238 -1.89 -6.21 -15.14
N GLY A 239 -1.98 -5.83 -13.86
CA GLY A 239 -2.98 -4.90 -13.39
C GLY A 239 -2.89 -3.53 -14.07
N LEU A 240 -1.69 -2.99 -14.23
CA LEU A 240 -1.47 -1.73 -14.96
C LEU A 240 -1.81 -1.86 -16.46
N ILE A 241 -1.47 -2.99 -17.09
CA ILE A 241 -1.81 -3.27 -18.49
C ILE A 241 -3.34 -3.30 -18.66
N TYR A 242 -4.04 -4.05 -17.80
CA TYR A 242 -5.50 -4.15 -17.87
C TYR A 242 -6.20 -2.83 -17.54
N LEU A 243 -5.70 -2.06 -16.58
CA LEU A 243 -6.22 -0.72 -16.28
C LEU A 243 -6.15 0.19 -17.52
N ASN A 244 -4.96 0.25 -18.15
CA ASN A 244 -4.75 1.08 -19.36
C ASN A 244 -5.59 0.62 -20.55
N LYS A 245 -5.88 -0.69 -20.66
CA LYS A 245 -6.74 -1.25 -21.70
C LYS A 245 -8.23 -0.99 -21.41
N GLY A 246 -8.67 -1.27 -20.18
CA GLY A 246 -10.07 -1.20 -19.78
C GLY A 246 -10.64 0.21 -19.84
N VAL A 247 -9.86 1.21 -19.43
CA VAL A 247 -10.29 2.63 -19.54
C VAL A 247 -10.56 3.05 -20.99
N LYS A 248 -9.85 2.48 -21.95
CA LYS A 248 -10.02 2.81 -23.39
C LYS A 248 -11.16 2.02 -24.05
N SER A 249 -11.61 0.92 -23.45
CA SER A 249 -12.61 0.02 -24.02
C SER A 249 -14.02 0.31 -23.52
N GLN A 250 -14.77 1.17 -24.22
CA GLN A 250 -16.16 1.48 -23.87
C GLN A 250 -17.12 0.28 -23.96
N LEU A 251 -16.71 -0.79 -24.61
CA LEU A 251 -17.49 -2.03 -24.75
C LEU A 251 -17.18 -3.05 -23.64
N ASP A 252 -16.21 -2.76 -22.78
CA ASP A 252 -15.87 -3.60 -21.64
C ASP A 252 -17.03 -3.59 -20.62
N PRO A 253 -17.52 -4.75 -20.15
CA PRO A 253 -18.59 -4.82 -19.16
C PRO A 253 -18.26 -4.09 -17.84
N PHE A 254 -16.96 -3.93 -17.54
CA PHE A 254 -16.46 -3.26 -16.33
C PHE A 254 -15.93 -1.85 -16.61
N HIS A 255 -16.21 -1.29 -17.79
CA HIS A 255 -15.77 0.06 -18.19
C HIS A 255 -16.08 1.13 -17.13
N GLN A 256 -17.24 1.04 -16.47
CA GLN A 256 -17.59 2.01 -15.42
C GLN A 256 -16.63 1.92 -14.22
N GLY A 257 -16.24 0.72 -13.79
CA GLY A 257 -15.26 0.53 -12.72
C GLY A 257 -13.87 1.09 -13.11
N TYR A 258 -13.39 0.76 -14.30
CA TYR A 258 -12.16 1.35 -14.85
C TYR A 258 -12.21 2.87 -14.95
N SER A 259 -13.34 3.41 -15.42
CA SER A 259 -13.56 4.87 -15.54
C SER A 259 -13.57 5.55 -14.16
N ASN A 260 -14.15 4.91 -13.15
CA ASN A 260 -14.13 5.41 -11.78
C ASN A 260 -12.69 5.46 -11.23
N ILE A 261 -11.90 4.42 -11.45
CA ILE A 261 -10.47 4.40 -11.07
C ILE A 261 -9.73 5.54 -11.78
N ALA A 262 -9.99 5.75 -13.08
CA ALA A 262 -9.36 6.81 -13.86
C ALA A 262 -9.62 8.21 -13.29
N ARG A 263 -10.82 8.47 -12.80
CA ARG A 263 -11.21 9.76 -12.21
C ARG A 263 -10.50 10.06 -10.88
N LEU A 264 -9.91 9.06 -10.23
CA LEU A 264 -9.09 9.28 -9.04
C LEU A 264 -7.74 9.94 -9.35
N VAL A 265 -7.32 9.94 -10.62
CA VAL A 265 -6.06 10.55 -11.04
C VAL A 265 -6.32 11.93 -11.61
N ASP A 266 -5.81 12.96 -10.93
CA ASP A 266 -5.92 14.33 -11.40
C ASP A 266 -5.23 14.49 -12.76
N LYS A 267 -5.89 15.17 -13.70
CA LYS A 267 -5.39 15.39 -15.07
C LYS A 267 -5.09 14.11 -15.88
N PHE A 268 -5.74 12.99 -15.54
CA PHE A 268 -5.57 11.75 -16.33
C PHE A 268 -5.86 11.98 -17.81
N LEU A 269 -6.88 12.78 -18.14
CA LEU A 269 -7.29 13.08 -19.52
C LEU A 269 -6.18 13.73 -20.36
N ASP A 270 -5.21 14.38 -19.73
CA ASP A 270 -4.10 15.02 -20.44
C ASP A 270 -3.09 13.99 -20.97
N ARG A 271 -2.98 12.81 -20.35
CA ARG A 271 -1.99 11.77 -20.69
C ARG A 271 -2.60 10.51 -21.31
N ASN A 272 -3.81 10.13 -20.88
CA ASN A 272 -4.52 8.91 -21.27
C ASN A 272 -3.75 7.59 -21.03
N VAL A 273 -2.76 7.60 -20.13
CA VAL A 273 -1.95 6.43 -19.75
C VAL A 273 -1.65 6.50 -18.27
N PHE A 274 -1.95 5.41 -17.54
CA PHE A 274 -1.59 5.24 -16.13
C PHE A 274 -0.15 4.77 -15.99
N THR A 275 0.45 5.17 -14.89
CA THR A 275 1.76 4.73 -14.43
C THR A 275 1.67 4.11 -13.02
N TYR A 276 2.70 3.43 -12.57
CA TYR A 276 2.79 2.96 -11.18
C TYR A 276 2.74 4.09 -10.15
N HIS A 277 3.26 5.28 -10.53
CA HIS A 277 3.15 6.48 -9.70
C HIS A 277 1.69 6.89 -9.47
N ASP A 278 0.84 6.83 -10.50
CA ASP A 278 -0.58 7.15 -10.37
C ASP A 278 -1.30 6.18 -9.44
N ILE A 279 -0.97 4.89 -9.51
CA ILE A 279 -1.50 3.88 -8.58
C ILE A 279 -1.14 4.25 -7.14
N ASN A 280 0.14 4.46 -6.86
CA ASN A 280 0.62 4.68 -5.50
C ASN A 280 0.16 6.01 -4.89
N PHE A 281 0.35 7.10 -5.61
CA PHE A 281 0.23 8.44 -5.04
C PHE A 281 -1.13 9.11 -5.29
N SER A 282 -1.90 8.65 -6.28
CA SER A 282 -3.23 9.18 -6.56
C SER A 282 -4.32 8.19 -6.14
N ILE A 283 -4.40 7.03 -6.78
CA ILE A 283 -5.48 6.07 -6.60
C ILE A 283 -5.50 5.55 -5.15
N ASN A 284 -4.43 4.90 -4.71
CA ASN A 284 -4.35 4.30 -3.36
C ASN A 284 -4.44 5.37 -2.27
N SER A 285 -3.81 6.55 -2.46
CA SER A 285 -3.88 7.65 -1.51
C SER A 285 -5.31 8.17 -1.31
N LYS A 286 -6.12 8.27 -2.38
CA LYS A 286 -7.51 8.71 -2.32
C LYS A 286 -8.41 7.65 -1.72
N LEU A 287 -8.31 6.38 -2.14
CA LEU A 287 -9.09 5.27 -1.60
C LEU A 287 -8.83 5.10 -0.09
N ASN A 288 -7.57 5.07 0.34
CA ASN A 288 -7.20 5.00 1.76
C ASN A 288 -7.69 6.21 2.59
N SER A 289 -8.08 7.32 1.95
CA SER A 289 -8.59 8.49 2.66
C SER A 289 -10.00 8.28 3.20
N ILE A 290 -10.80 7.42 2.56
CA ILE A 290 -12.20 7.16 2.91
C ILE A 290 -12.33 6.75 4.37
N ALA A 291 -11.48 5.84 4.82
CA ALA A 291 -11.52 5.29 6.18
C ALA A 291 -10.79 6.14 7.24
N ARG A 292 -10.01 7.14 6.82
CA ARG A 292 -9.11 7.89 7.71
C ARG A 292 -9.71 9.16 8.31
N VAL A 293 -10.83 9.66 7.80
CA VAL A 293 -11.39 10.97 8.20
C VAL A 293 -12.78 10.85 8.81
N LYS A 294 -13.58 9.88 8.40
CA LYS A 294 -14.95 9.69 8.91
C LYS A 294 -15.23 8.23 9.24
N GLY A 295 -16.05 7.99 10.25
CA GLY A 295 -16.57 6.69 10.62
C GLY A 295 -17.92 6.36 9.94
N GLY A 296 -18.50 5.22 10.29
CA GLY A 296 -19.80 4.76 9.79
C GLY A 296 -19.71 4.03 8.45
N ASN A 297 -20.84 3.89 7.77
CA ASN A 297 -20.95 3.18 6.48
C ASN A 297 -20.23 3.87 5.31
N ALA A 298 -19.49 4.95 5.58
CA ALA A 298 -18.77 5.68 4.55
C ALA A 298 -17.72 4.81 3.82
N THR A 299 -17.17 3.80 4.48
CA THR A 299 -16.20 2.87 3.90
C THR A 299 -16.80 1.96 2.83
N ASN A 300 -18.07 1.56 2.97
CA ASN A 300 -18.77 0.77 1.95
C ASN A 300 -18.85 1.48 0.58
N ILE A 301 -18.82 2.80 0.58
CA ILE A 301 -18.84 3.62 -0.64
C ILE A 301 -17.69 3.25 -1.58
N GLY A 302 -16.51 2.91 -1.03
CA GLY A 302 -15.35 2.49 -1.82
C GLY A 302 -15.62 1.25 -2.67
N VAL A 303 -16.31 0.25 -2.12
CA VAL A 303 -16.69 -0.97 -2.85
C VAL A 303 -17.66 -0.64 -3.98
N TYR A 304 -18.73 0.13 -3.73
CA TYR A 304 -19.68 0.54 -4.77
C TYR A 304 -18.99 1.33 -5.90
N TYR A 305 -18.03 2.17 -5.53
CA TYR A 305 -17.26 2.94 -6.50
C TYR A 305 -16.41 2.05 -7.41
N LEU A 306 -15.71 1.08 -6.82
CA LEU A 306 -14.89 0.13 -7.56
C LEU A 306 -15.73 -0.87 -8.36
N GLU A 307 -16.91 -1.25 -7.91
CA GLU A 307 -17.83 -2.08 -8.71
C GLU A 307 -18.38 -1.36 -9.95
N GLY A 308 -18.30 -0.04 -9.99
CA GLY A 308 -18.98 0.73 -11.03
C GLY A 308 -20.51 0.69 -10.88
N ASP A 309 -21.02 0.53 -9.66
CA ASP A 309 -22.45 0.43 -9.39
C ASP A 309 -23.15 1.74 -9.76
N THR A 310 -24.04 1.65 -10.77
CA THR A 310 -24.81 2.78 -11.28
C THR A 310 -26.00 3.16 -10.40
N THR A 311 -26.38 2.35 -9.44
CA THR A 311 -27.43 2.68 -8.45
C THR A 311 -26.97 3.74 -7.46
N HIS A 312 -25.66 3.87 -7.29
CA HIS A 312 -25.01 4.94 -6.55
C HIS A 312 -24.37 5.91 -7.52
N ASN A 313 -24.64 7.22 -7.36
CA ASN A 313 -24.06 8.22 -8.24
C ASN A 313 -22.53 8.29 -8.06
N GLY A 314 -21.78 7.74 -9.01
CA GLY A 314 -20.32 7.70 -8.96
C GLY A 314 -19.66 9.08 -8.92
N ALA A 315 -20.32 10.14 -9.42
CA ALA A 315 -19.83 11.51 -9.30
C ALA A 315 -19.90 12.00 -7.86
N ASP A 316 -21.01 11.76 -7.16
CA ASP A 316 -21.17 12.15 -5.75
C ASP A 316 -20.18 11.38 -4.86
N ILE A 317 -19.88 10.12 -5.20
CA ILE A 317 -18.85 9.34 -4.50
C ILE A 317 -17.47 9.92 -4.73
N LEU A 318 -17.13 10.30 -5.96
CA LEU A 318 -15.85 10.92 -6.28
C LEU A 318 -15.67 12.24 -5.53
N ASP A 319 -16.69 13.11 -5.57
CA ASP A 319 -16.68 14.38 -4.84
C ASP A 319 -16.49 14.16 -3.33
N TYR A 320 -17.10 13.10 -2.78
CA TYR A 320 -16.89 12.71 -1.39
C TYR A 320 -15.44 12.26 -1.13
N ILE A 321 -14.87 11.40 -1.99
CA ILE A 321 -13.48 10.92 -1.88
C ILE A 321 -12.50 12.09 -1.95
N ASP A 322 -12.69 13.01 -2.92
CA ASP A 322 -11.86 14.19 -3.08
C ASP A 322 -11.96 15.13 -1.87
N HIS A 323 -13.18 15.37 -1.39
CA HIS A 323 -13.40 16.16 -0.18
C HIS A 323 -12.67 15.57 1.02
N VAL A 324 -12.81 14.26 1.27
CA VAL A 324 -12.13 13.58 2.38
C VAL A 324 -10.61 13.61 2.22
N SER A 325 -10.11 13.46 0.99
CA SER A 325 -8.67 13.55 0.70
C SER A 325 -8.11 14.95 0.96
N ILE A 326 -8.87 16.01 0.64
CA ILE A 326 -8.51 17.40 0.94
C ILE A 326 -8.55 17.64 2.45
N GLN A 327 -9.62 17.22 3.14
CA GLN A 327 -9.76 17.34 4.59
C GLN A 327 -8.59 16.66 5.32
N LYS A 328 -8.19 15.47 4.89
CA LYS A 328 -7.00 14.78 5.40
C LYS A 328 -5.75 15.67 5.37
N LYS A 329 -5.49 16.31 4.22
CA LYS A 329 -4.32 17.21 4.05
C LYS A 329 -4.40 18.44 4.96
N ILE A 330 -5.59 19.06 5.06
CA ILE A 330 -5.83 20.23 5.90
C ILE A 330 -5.60 19.87 7.37
N ILE A 331 -6.20 18.78 7.86
CA ILE A 331 -6.06 18.35 9.25
C ILE A 331 -4.59 18.11 9.59
N VAL A 332 -3.87 17.34 8.77
CA VAL A 332 -2.45 17.06 9.02
C VAL A 332 -1.63 18.34 9.07
N GLN A 333 -1.86 19.26 8.12
CA GLN A 333 -1.14 20.55 8.11
C GLN A 333 -1.47 21.43 9.33
N ASP A 334 -2.74 21.46 9.74
CA ASP A 334 -3.17 22.23 10.92
C ASP A 334 -2.55 21.67 12.22
N VAL A 335 -2.52 20.34 12.35
CA VAL A 335 -1.88 19.66 13.49
C VAL A 335 -0.38 19.91 13.51
N MET A 336 0.31 19.86 12.37
CA MET A 336 1.73 20.20 12.29
C MET A 336 2.03 21.62 12.75
N ASN A 337 1.11 22.56 12.48
CA ASN A 337 1.28 23.97 12.88
C ASN A 337 0.95 24.21 14.36
N LYS A 338 0.05 23.42 14.96
CA LYS A 338 -0.47 23.63 16.33
C LYS A 338 0.10 22.65 17.36
N GLY A 339 0.52 21.46 16.92
CA GLY A 339 1.06 20.41 17.78
C GLY A 339 2.47 20.75 18.26
N GLU A 340 2.77 20.41 19.49
CA GLU A 340 4.11 20.54 20.07
C GLU A 340 4.90 19.26 19.80
N LEU A 341 6.01 19.39 19.07
CA LEU A 341 6.96 18.31 18.88
C LEU A 341 8.06 18.39 19.94
N LYS A 342 8.09 17.42 20.86
CA LYS A 342 9.08 17.33 21.95
C LYS A 342 10.24 16.44 21.54
N ASP A 343 11.46 16.88 21.79
CA ASP A 343 12.66 16.07 21.66
C ASP A 343 12.98 15.43 23.02
N LEU A 344 12.97 14.08 23.07
CA LEU A 344 13.27 13.29 24.26
C LEU A 344 14.68 12.66 24.19
N ASN A 345 15.59 13.21 23.39
CA ASN A 345 16.94 12.75 23.09
C ASN A 345 17.02 11.43 22.28
N SER A 346 16.34 10.37 22.64
CA SER A 346 16.32 9.10 21.91
C SER A 346 15.19 8.99 20.89
N MET A 347 14.10 9.73 21.09
CA MET A 347 12.97 9.81 20.16
C MET A 347 12.29 11.18 20.22
N TYR A 348 11.43 11.45 19.21
CA TYR A 348 10.52 12.59 19.21
C TYR A 348 9.13 12.17 19.67
N LEU A 349 8.42 13.05 20.35
CA LEU A 349 7.06 12.83 20.84
C LEU A 349 6.14 13.96 20.41
N MET A 350 4.99 13.61 19.82
CA MET A 350 3.85 14.51 19.68
C MET A 350 2.65 13.91 20.42
N ASP A 351 2.32 14.47 21.58
CA ASP A 351 1.21 13.98 22.42
C ASP A 351 -0.07 14.80 22.16
N LEU A 352 -0.99 14.20 21.44
CA LEU A 352 -2.32 14.72 21.14
C LEU A 352 -3.43 13.93 21.86
N SER A 353 -3.06 13.06 22.83
CA SER A 353 -4.01 12.18 23.52
C SER A 353 -5.05 12.93 24.37
N ASN A 354 -4.78 14.19 24.74
CA ASN A 354 -5.67 15.01 25.56
C ASN A 354 -6.54 15.99 24.77
N ASN A 355 -6.49 15.95 23.43
CA ASN A 355 -7.27 16.84 22.58
C ASN A 355 -7.79 16.10 21.34
N ASP A 356 -8.70 16.74 20.61
CA ASP A 356 -9.29 16.18 19.39
C ASP A 356 -8.67 16.78 18.10
N LEU A 357 -7.43 17.29 18.16
CA LEU A 357 -6.77 17.92 17.01
C LEU A 357 -6.49 16.95 15.88
N CYS A 358 -6.14 15.70 16.21
CA CYS A 358 -5.80 14.69 15.22
C CYS A 358 -6.68 13.45 15.38
N PRO A 359 -7.51 13.10 14.40
CA PRO A 359 -8.14 11.80 14.35
C PRO A 359 -7.09 10.69 14.39
N SER A 360 -7.29 9.65 15.21
CA SER A 360 -6.33 8.55 15.39
C SER A 360 -5.95 7.86 14.06
N GLY A 361 -6.86 7.81 13.08
CA GLY A 361 -6.61 7.30 11.73
C GLY A 361 -5.58 8.10 10.92
N LEU A 362 -5.23 9.31 11.34
CA LEU A 362 -4.23 10.16 10.69
C LEU A 362 -2.88 10.20 11.42
N SER A 363 -2.77 9.61 12.61
CA SER A 363 -1.56 9.67 13.44
C SER A 363 -0.31 9.13 12.71
N GLY A 364 -0.42 8.01 11.99
CA GLY A 364 0.69 7.45 11.22
C GLY A 364 1.11 8.33 10.04
N LEU A 365 0.15 8.95 9.33
CA LEU A 365 0.45 9.91 8.27
C LEU A 365 1.12 11.17 8.81
N LEU A 366 0.65 11.65 9.96
CA LEU A 366 1.23 12.79 10.66
C LEU A 366 2.68 12.49 11.08
N ALA A 367 2.94 11.31 11.64
CA ALA A 367 4.27 10.89 12.03
C ALA A 367 5.24 10.86 10.83
N ASN A 368 4.85 10.24 9.71
CA ASN A 368 5.65 10.25 8.49
C ASN A 368 5.91 11.68 7.99
N ARG A 369 4.87 12.53 7.97
CA ARG A 369 4.99 13.92 7.50
C ARG A 369 5.93 14.76 8.37
N LEU A 370 5.92 14.53 9.69
CA LEU A 370 6.83 15.17 10.63
C LEU A 370 8.27 14.72 10.39
N MET A 371 8.49 13.41 10.18
CA MET A 371 9.81 12.87 9.86
C MET A 371 10.38 13.53 8.60
N ASP A 372 9.60 13.60 7.53
CA ASP A 372 10.03 14.17 6.26
C ASP A 372 10.30 15.68 6.37
N THR A 373 9.34 16.43 6.95
CA THR A 373 9.40 17.90 7.01
C THR A 373 10.55 18.39 7.89
N HIS A 374 10.79 17.72 9.02
CA HIS A 374 11.85 18.07 9.96
C HIS A 374 13.13 17.27 9.78
N ASN A 375 13.19 16.39 8.77
CA ASN A 375 14.32 15.50 8.49
C ASN A 375 14.78 14.72 9.74
N LEU A 376 13.80 14.17 10.48
CA LEU A 376 14.07 13.49 11.74
C LEU A 376 14.82 12.19 11.50
N LYS A 377 15.90 11.95 12.27
CA LYS A 377 16.74 10.76 12.18
C LYS A 377 16.49 9.75 13.29
N ARG A 378 15.76 10.14 14.31
CA ARG A 378 15.35 9.31 15.44
C ARG A 378 13.86 8.98 15.34
N PRO A 379 13.41 7.88 15.97
CA PRO A 379 12.00 7.52 15.97
C PRO A 379 11.08 8.64 16.45
N ILE A 380 9.85 8.66 15.94
CA ILE A 380 8.79 9.58 16.38
C ILE A 380 7.58 8.80 16.84
N LEU A 381 7.09 9.14 18.03
CA LEU A 381 5.85 8.63 18.61
C LEU A 381 4.77 9.72 18.55
N VAL A 382 3.65 9.40 17.90
CA VAL A 382 2.46 10.27 17.86
C VAL A 382 1.36 9.58 18.64
N LEU A 383 0.85 10.24 19.67
CA LEU A 383 -0.24 9.77 20.52
C LEU A 383 -1.52 10.52 20.19
N CYS A 384 -2.62 9.81 20.02
CA CYS A 384 -3.94 10.37 19.76
C CYS A 384 -4.99 9.81 20.72
N LYS A 385 -6.06 10.56 20.96
CA LYS A 385 -7.22 10.11 21.72
C LYS A 385 -7.93 9.00 20.95
N SER A 386 -8.29 7.90 21.63
CA SER A 386 -9.22 6.91 21.08
C SER A 386 -10.63 7.47 21.02
N LYS A 387 -11.38 7.13 19.96
CA LYS A 387 -12.80 7.42 19.86
C LYS A 387 -13.69 6.29 20.36
N CYS A 388 -13.14 5.07 20.39
CA CYS A 388 -13.87 3.89 20.85
C CYS A 388 -13.96 3.82 22.38
N ASP A 389 -12.89 4.21 23.07
CA ASP A 389 -12.81 4.26 24.54
C ASP A 389 -12.00 5.48 24.97
N GLU A 390 -12.58 6.34 25.79
CA GLU A 390 -11.91 7.57 26.28
C GLU A 390 -10.69 7.27 27.18
N ASN A 391 -10.63 6.09 27.75
CA ASN A 391 -9.51 5.63 28.57
C ASN A 391 -8.34 5.11 27.71
N ASP A 392 -8.52 4.96 26.41
CA ASP A 392 -7.50 4.43 25.52
C ASP A 392 -6.74 5.53 24.78
N VAL A 393 -5.46 5.26 24.59
CA VAL A 393 -4.57 6.06 23.73
C VAL A 393 -4.18 5.21 22.53
N ILE A 394 -4.27 5.78 21.35
CA ILE A 394 -3.80 5.19 20.10
C ILE A 394 -2.45 5.81 19.76
N ALA A 395 -1.48 4.96 19.51
CA ALA A 395 -0.11 5.34 19.18
C ALA A 395 0.25 4.98 17.75
N SER A 396 0.97 5.85 17.08
CA SER A 396 1.67 5.58 15.83
C SER A 396 3.14 5.86 16.03
N PHE A 397 3.95 4.84 15.82
CA PHE A 397 5.40 4.89 15.99
C PHE A 397 6.06 4.70 14.63
N ARG A 398 6.97 5.61 14.26
CA ARG A 398 7.67 5.61 12.98
C ARG A 398 9.16 5.82 13.20
N SER A 399 9.98 5.22 12.33
CA SER A 399 11.44 5.38 12.36
C SER A 399 12.05 5.31 10.97
N THR A 400 13.32 5.63 10.92
CA THR A 400 14.20 5.33 9.78
C THR A 400 14.64 3.86 9.84
N GLU A 401 15.27 3.36 8.78
CA GLU A 401 15.79 1.98 8.70
C GLU A 401 16.86 1.63 9.76
N GLU A 402 17.38 2.65 10.43
CA GLU A 402 18.37 2.50 11.51
C GLU A 402 17.82 1.80 12.75
N TYR A 403 16.47 1.77 12.89
CA TYR A 403 15.77 1.22 14.06
C TYR A 403 14.80 0.12 13.63
N SER A 404 14.57 -0.85 14.51
CA SER A 404 13.61 -1.96 14.34
C SER A 404 12.53 -1.82 15.40
N LEU A 405 11.44 -1.10 15.07
CA LEU A 405 10.37 -0.78 16.03
C LEU A 405 9.57 -2.01 16.45
N ASP A 406 9.42 -3.00 15.57
CA ASP A 406 8.79 -4.29 15.87
C ASP A 406 9.43 -4.95 17.08
N LYS A 407 10.78 -5.02 17.11
CA LYS A 407 11.52 -5.60 18.24
C LYS A 407 11.38 -4.80 19.54
N ILE A 408 11.23 -3.48 19.43
CA ILE A 408 11.03 -2.59 20.58
C ILE A 408 9.63 -2.79 21.17
N ILE A 409 8.62 -2.94 20.33
CA ILE A 409 7.23 -3.15 20.77
C ILE A 409 7.02 -4.57 21.29
N ASP A 410 7.76 -5.55 20.77
CA ASP A 410 7.74 -6.95 21.25
C ASP A 410 8.53 -7.17 22.56
N ASP A 411 9.22 -6.15 23.05
CA ASP A 411 9.86 -6.23 24.38
C ASP A 411 8.81 -6.57 25.45
N PRO A 412 9.05 -7.59 26.29
CA PRO A 412 8.07 -8.03 27.30
C PRO A 412 7.60 -6.94 28.26
N GLU A 413 8.45 -5.96 28.57
CA GLU A 413 8.10 -4.86 29.48
C GLU A 413 7.22 -3.81 28.82
N ILE A 414 7.28 -3.66 27.49
CA ILE A 414 6.37 -2.82 26.71
C ILE A 414 5.09 -3.58 26.43
N ARG A 415 5.22 -4.81 25.92
CA ARG A 415 4.08 -5.61 25.47
C ARG A 415 3.02 -5.85 26.54
N CYS A 416 3.42 -6.04 27.79
CA CYS A 416 2.47 -6.22 28.90
C CYS A 416 1.59 -4.98 29.21
N LEU A 417 2.00 -3.80 28.74
CA LEU A 417 1.27 -2.54 28.91
C LEU A 417 0.33 -2.24 27.75
N LEU A 418 0.45 -2.98 26.64
CA LEU A 418 -0.33 -2.76 25.42
C LEU A 418 -1.62 -3.57 25.44
N LYS A 419 -2.70 -2.99 24.88
CA LYS A 419 -3.98 -3.67 24.61
C LYS A 419 -3.97 -4.36 23.25
N ASP A 420 -3.42 -3.67 22.25
CA ASP A 420 -3.30 -4.13 20.88
C ASP A 420 -2.06 -3.51 20.25
N HIS A 421 -1.42 -4.21 19.32
CA HIS A 421 -0.23 -3.74 18.61
C HIS A 421 -0.06 -4.47 17.28
N GLY A 422 0.63 -3.83 16.35
CA GLY A 422 0.98 -4.40 15.05
C GLY A 422 1.86 -3.48 14.24
N GLY A 423 2.48 -4.02 13.21
CA GLY A 423 3.32 -3.26 12.30
C GLY A 423 4.61 -3.97 11.94
N HIS A 424 5.56 -3.20 11.40
CA HIS A 424 6.83 -3.66 10.85
C HIS A 424 7.99 -2.83 11.41
N ALA A 425 9.21 -3.15 11.01
CA ALA A 425 10.44 -2.54 11.55
C ALA A 425 10.44 -0.99 11.57
N GLN A 426 9.87 -0.32 10.57
CA GLN A 426 9.86 1.16 10.51
C GLN A 426 8.52 1.78 10.89
N ALA A 427 7.46 1.00 11.05
CA ALA A 427 6.11 1.53 11.23
C ALA A 427 5.25 0.62 12.10
N CYS A 428 5.05 0.99 13.37
CA CYS A 428 4.18 0.28 14.28
C CYS A 428 3.01 1.14 14.74
N GLY A 429 1.89 0.48 15.02
CA GLY A 429 0.73 1.05 15.69
C GLY A 429 0.39 0.22 16.93
N PHE A 430 -0.04 0.87 18.01
CA PHE A 430 -0.46 0.17 19.21
C PHE A 430 -1.46 1.00 20.02
N SER A 431 -2.17 0.33 20.93
CA SER A 431 -3.09 0.97 21.86
C SER A 431 -2.81 0.55 23.29
N PHE A 432 -3.13 1.43 24.23
CA PHE A 432 -2.89 1.20 25.65
C PHE A 432 -3.81 2.02 26.54
N ASP A 433 -3.94 1.63 27.81
CA ASP A 433 -4.68 2.40 28.81
C ASP A 433 -3.96 3.72 29.11
N ARG A 434 -4.71 4.82 29.13
CA ARG A 434 -4.20 6.19 29.37
C ARG A 434 -3.35 6.29 30.64
N ASN A 435 -3.64 5.50 31.67
CA ASN A 435 -2.88 5.47 32.92
C ASN A 435 -1.44 4.97 32.73
N ASN A 436 -1.18 4.18 31.70
CA ASN A 436 0.14 3.63 31.41
C ASN A 436 0.98 4.57 30.52
N LYS A 437 0.46 5.74 30.12
CA LYS A 437 1.11 6.61 29.14
C LYS A 437 2.54 7.00 29.52
N ASP A 438 2.72 7.53 30.70
CA ASP A 438 4.03 8.03 31.14
C ASP A 438 5.04 6.87 31.34
N GLU A 439 4.57 5.71 31.79
CA GLU A 439 5.40 4.52 31.91
C GLU A 439 5.86 4.01 30.55
N ILE A 440 4.97 3.93 29.56
CA ILE A 440 5.28 3.51 28.17
C ILE A 440 6.29 4.47 27.54
N ILE A 441 6.08 5.78 27.64
CA ILE A 441 7.00 6.80 27.10
C ILE A 441 8.38 6.63 27.73
N SER A 442 8.45 6.47 29.05
CA SER A 442 9.71 6.28 29.80
C SER A 442 10.44 5.04 29.37
N LYS A 443 9.74 3.90 29.28
CA LYS A 443 10.34 2.62 28.86
C LYS A 443 10.82 2.65 27.43
N LEU A 444 10.03 3.19 26.49
CA LEU A 444 10.43 3.36 25.09
C LEU A 444 11.68 4.24 24.97
N THR A 445 11.74 5.34 25.71
CA THR A 445 12.91 6.23 25.75
C THR A 445 14.15 5.48 26.21
N LEU A 446 14.03 4.72 27.32
CA LEU A 446 15.14 3.96 27.90
C LEU A 446 15.64 2.85 26.94
N LEU A 447 14.72 2.11 26.30
CA LEU A 447 15.10 1.07 25.34
C LEU A 447 15.84 1.67 24.13
N LEU A 448 15.34 2.80 23.62
CA LEU A 448 15.96 3.49 22.48
C LEU A 448 17.33 4.09 22.83
N ASP A 449 17.55 4.58 24.04
CA ASP A 449 18.86 5.06 24.51
C ASP A 449 19.92 3.95 24.50
N GLY A 450 19.51 2.70 24.68
CA GLY A 450 20.39 1.53 24.61
C GLY A 450 20.69 1.03 23.19
N ILE A 451 19.98 1.54 22.17
CA ILE A 451 20.13 1.08 20.79
C ILE A 451 21.16 1.95 20.06
N GLN A 452 22.22 1.30 19.54
CA GLN A 452 23.07 1.94 18.55
C GLN A 452 22.38 1.87 17.18
N PRO A 453 22.11 3.04 16.52
CA PRO A 453 21.53 3.06 15.19
C PRO A 453 22.40 2.26 14.21
N LYS A 454 21.77 1.48 13.36
CA LYS A 454 22.51 0.78 12.30
C LYS A 454 23.11 1.80 11.36
N GLU A 455 24.40 1.67 11.03
CA GLU A 455 24.97 2.43 9.93
C GLU A 455 24.29 1.99 8.62
N ILE A 456 23.51 2.89 8.05
CA ILE A 456 22.95 2.69 6.72
C ILE A 456 23.93 3.28 5.73
N ASN A 457 24.66 2.41 5.06
CA ASN A 457 25.23 2.77 3.78
C ASN A 457 24.05 2.93 2.81
N ASN A 458 23.63 4.17 2.55
CA ASN A 458 22.71 4.46 1.45
C ASN A 458 23.52 4.41 0.15
N PRO A 459 23.66 3.25 -0.50
CA PRO A 459 24.39 3.14 -1.72
C PRO A 459 23.65 3.96 -2.79
N TYR A 460 24.39 4.74 -3.54
CA TYR A 460 23.91 5.38 -4.75
C TYR A 460 24.68 4.81 -5.94
N MET A 461 23.99 4.66 -7.05
CA MET A 461 24.66 4.32 -8.31
C MET A 461 25.36 5.57 -8.85
N GLU A 462 26.67 5.52 -9.00
CA GLU A 462 27.42 6.64 -9.54
C GLU A 462 27.15 6.81 -11.03
N ILE A 463 26.79 8.04 -11.42
CA ILE A 463 26.49 8.42 -12.80
C ILE A 463 27.38 9.59 -13.25
N SER A 464 27.51 9.73 -14.56
CA SER A 464 28.15 10.87 -15.23
C SER A 464 27.10 11.77 -15.91
N PHE A 465 27.52 12.92 -16.43
CA PHE A 465 26.61 13.81 -17.17
C PHE A 465 26.05 13.17 -18.44
N GLU A 466 26.79 12.27 -19.06
CA GLU A 466 26.41 11.52 -20.25
C GLU A 466 25.27 10.54 -19.97
N ASP A 467 25.20 10.03 -18.74
CA ASP A 467 24.15 9.11 -18.31
C ASP A 467 22.78 9.81 -18.13
N ILE A 468 22.75 11.16 -18.04
CA ILE A 468 21.48 11.89 -17.92
C ILE A 468 20.83 11.98 -19.30
N GLY A 469 19.80 11.17 -19.58
CA GLY A 469 19.15 11.15 -20.88
C GLY A 469 18.16 10.03 -21.08
N MET A 470 17.76 9.82 -22.34
CA MET A 470 16.77 8.85 -22.74
C MET A 470 17.16 7.40 -22.41
N GLU A 471 18.46 7.07 -22.60
CA GLU A 471 18.94 5.70 -22.36
C GLU A 471 18.72 5.29 -20.88
N ALA A 472 19.14 6.15 -19.95
CA ALA A 472 18.94 5.90 -18.53
C ALA A 472 17.47 5.83 -18.14
N PHE A 473 16.66 6.75 -18.65
CA PHE A 473 15.25 6.77 -18.38
C PHE A 473 14.56 5.47 -18.86
N ASN A 474 14.81 5.05 -20.10
CA ASN A 474 14.25 3.82 -20.66
C ASN A 474 14.74 2.56 -19.91
N ALA A 475 15.99 2.56 -19.41
CA ALA A 475 16.49 1.47 -18.60
C ALA A 475 15.68 1.32 -17.29
N PHE A 476 15.38 2.42 -16.62
CA PHE A 476 14.51 2.39 -15.45
C PHE A 476 13.07 1.97 -15.81
N GLU A 477 12.48 2.54 -16.87
CA GLU A 477 11.14 2.13 -17.32
C GLU A 477 11.05 0.62 -17.60
N SER A 478 12.08 0.03 -18.20
CA SER A 478 12.09 -1.40 -18.54
C SER A 478 12.07 -2.31 -17.31
N LEU A 479 12.57 -1.82 -16.17
CA LEU A 479 12.63 -2.57 -14.92
C LEU A 479 11.45 -2.27 -13.97
N GLU A 480 10.60 -1.29 -14.28
CA GLU A 480 9.42 -1.00 -13.47
C GLU A 480 8.46 -2.20 -13.39
N PRO A 481 7.76 -2.35 -12.27
CA PRO A 481 7.71 -1.45 -11.11
C PRO A 481 8.88 -1.60 -10.14
N PHE A 482 9.21 -0.50 -9.47
CA PHE A 482 10.05 -0.48 -8.27
C PHE A 482 9.18 -0.36 -7.01
N GLY A 483 9.61 -0.96 -5.92
CA GLY A 483 8.91 -0.96 -4.64
C GLY A 483 9.64 -1.83 -3.61
N ILE A 484 8.93 -2.27 -2.58
CA ILE A 484 9.50 -3.10 -1.53
C ILE A 484 10.15 -4.37 -2.14
N GLY A 485 11.37 -4.65 -1.70
CA GLY A 485 12.19 -5.77 -2.19
C GLY A 485 12.92 -5.50 -3.51
N PHE A 486 12.46 -4.53 -4.32
CA PHE A 486 13.15 -4.11 -5.54
C PHE A 486 13.11 -2.58 -5.65
N GLU A 487 14.01 -1.93 -4.95
CA GLU A 487 13.99 -0.49 -4.79
C GLU A 487 14.67 0.23 -5.96
N LYS A 488 14.10 1.38 -6.33
CA LYS A 488 14.69 2.22 -7.38
C LYS A 488 16.03 2.78 -6.88
N PRO A 489 17.14 2.53 -7.59
CA PRO A 489 18.44 3.08 -7.21
C PRO A 489 18.41 4.60 -7.13
N ARG A 490 18.96 5.14 -6.06
CA ARG A 490 19.33 6.55 -6.03
C ARG A 490 20.56 6.76 -6.89
N LEU A 491 20.60 7.88 -7.61
CA LEU A 491 21.71 8.22 -8.50
C LEU A 491 22.59 9.26 -7.82
N GLY A 492 23.91 9.08 -7.92
CA GLY A 492 24.91 10.01 -7.39
C GLY A 492 25.71 10.65 -8.51
N LEU A 493 25.71 11.97 -8.58
CA LEU A 493 26.45 12.75 -9.57
C LEU A 493 27.46 13.66 -8.88
N ARG A 494 28.74 13.51 -9.19
CA ARG A 494 29.78 14.45 -8.73
C ARG A 494 29.88 15.66 -9.65
N ILE A 495 29.89 16.84 -9.06
CA ILE A 495 29.89 18.10 -9.80
C ILE A 495 30.79 19.15 -9.10
N LYS A 496 31.42 19.99 -9.88
CA LYS A 496 32.13 21.17 -9.35
C LYS A 496 31.14 22.25 -8.92
N ARG A 497 31.37 22.88 -7.77
CA ARG A 497 30.54 23.97 -7.24
C ARG A 497 30.31 25.08 -8.26
N GLU A 498 31.40 25.54 -8.93
CA GLU A 498 31.29 26.62 -9.92
C GLU A 498 30.33 26.28 -11.06
N PHE A 499 30.40 25.04 -11.55
CA PHE A 499 29.52 24.58 -12.62
C PHE A 499 28.06 24.49 -12.14
N LEU A 500 27.83 23.95 -10.95
CA LEU A 500 26.49 23.90 -10.34
C LEU A 500 25.90 25.31 -10.14
N ALA A 501 26.72 26.24 -9.61
CA ALA A 501 26.33 27.62 -9.35
C ALA A 501 25.96 28.40 -10.62
N SER A 502 26.52 28.04 -11.77
CA SER A 502 26.20 28.67 -13.06
C SER A 502 24.72 28.50 -13.45
N GLY A 503 24.07 27.45 -12.93
CA GLY A 503 22.65 27.17 -13.12
C GLY A 503 21.71 27.90 -12.17
N LEU A 504 22.22 28.75 -11.24
CA LEU A 504 21.39 29.41 -10.22
C LEU A 504 20.36 30.38 -10.85
N ARG A 505 19.10 30.21 -10.48
CA ARG A 505 17.95 31.03 -10.89
C ARG A 505 17.11 31.33 -9.66
N LYS A 506 17.28 32.51 -9.06
CA LYS A 506 16.69 32.88 -7.77
C LYS A 506 17.16 31.89 -6.68
N LYS A 507 16.21 31.11 -6.12
CA LYS A 507 16.51 30.09 -5.09
C LYS A 507 16.81 28.70 -5.64
N HIS A 508 16.56 28.46 -6.92
CA HIS A 508 16.65 27.13 -7.52
C HIS A 508 17.84 27.06 -8.48
N ILE A 509 18.39 25.87 -8.66
CA ILE A 509 19.40 25.61 -9.68
C ILE A 509 18.72 24.87 -10.84
N LEU A 510 18.80 25.46 -12.02
CA LEU A 510 18.31 24.91 -13.28
C LEU A 510 19.48 24.93 -14.26
N LEU A 511 20.27 23.87 -14.28
CA LEU A 511 21.50 23.79 -15.06
C LEU A 511 21.26 22.98 -16.35
N PRO A 512 21.20 23.62 -17.54
CA PRO A 512 21.14 22.91 -18.81
C PRO A 512 22.43 22.14 -19.08
N LEU A 513 22.31 20.94 -19.63
CA LEU A 513 23.44 20.06 -20.00
C LEU A 513 23.54 19.92 -21.54
N ASN A 514 23.34 21.01 -22.27
CA ASN A 514 23.39 21.00 -23.73
C ASN A 514 24.84 21.26 -24.18
N ASP A 515 25.54 20.20 -24.57
CA ASP A 515 26.90 20.25 -25.13
C ASP A 515 26.95 20.18 -26.67
N GLY A 516 25.77 20.30 -27.34
CA GLY A 516 25.68 20.22 -28.80
C GLY A 516 25.82 18.82 -29.40
N ALA A 517 26.26 17.84 -28.63
CA ALA A 517 26.44 16.44 -29.06
C ALA A 517 25.15 15.63 -28.98
N PHE A 518 24.17 16.05 -28.17
CA PHE A 518 22.94 15.34 -27.93
C PHE A 518 21.72 16.07 -28.55
N LYS A 519 20.85 15.30 -29.21
CA LYS A 519 19.59 15.81 -29.77
C LYS A 519 18.52 16.08 -28.70
N GLU A 520 18.79 15.70 -27.45
CA GLU A 520 17.83 15.71 -26.34
C GLU A 520 18.07 16.91 -25.44
N LYS A 521 16.99 17.46 -24.88
CA LYS A 521 17.12 18.46 -23.82
C LYS A 521 17.38 17.77 -22.50
N ARG A 522 18.46 18.16 -21.82
CA ARG A 522 18.92 17.61 -20.55
C ARG A 522 19.20 18.73 -19.57
N LYS A 523 18.90 18.51 -18.30
CA LYS A 523 19.15 19.51 -17.25
C LYS A 523 19.33 18.86 -15.87
N ILE A 524 20.00 19.57 -14.96
CA ILE A 524 19.95 19.30 -13.53
C ILE A 524 18.95 20.29 -12.91
N VAL A 525 18.09 19.79 -12.01
CA VAL A 525 17.11 20.56 -11.25
C VAL A 525 17.35 20.36 -9.77
N PHE A 526 17.67 21.44 -9.07
CA PHE A 526 17.86 21.41 -7.63
C PHE A 526 17.05 22.54 -6.99
N PHE A 527 15.90 22.18 -6.40
CA PHE A 527 15.04 23.13 -5.72
C PHE A 527 15.69 23.62 -4.42
N ASN A 528 15.65 24.94 -4.19
CA ASN A 528 16.30 25.63 -3.07
C ASN A 528 17.82 25.37 -2.99
N GLY A 529 18.46 25.08 -4.11
CA GLY A 529 19.90 24.81 -4.16
C GLY A 529 20.78 26.01 -3.75
N SER A 530 20.24 27.26 -3.75
CA SER A 530 20.92 28.42 -3.18
C SER A 530 21.31 28.21 -1.72
N ASP A 531 20.38 27.67 -0.92
CA ASP A 531 20.57 27.52 0.53
C ASP A 531 21.73 26.56 0.82
N PHE A 532 21.90 25.52 -0.02
CA PHE A 532 23.03 24.61 0.07
C PHE A 532 24.34 25.31 -0.29
N LEU A 533 24.36 26.07 -1.39
CA LEU A 533 25.57 26.81 -1.83
C LEU A 533 25.98 27.87 -0.80
N ASP A 534 25.03 28.55 -0.17
CA ASP A 534 25.30 29.58 0.84
C ASP A 534 25.85 29.00 2.14
N SER A 535 25.45 27.77 2.46
CA SER A 535 25.80 27.09 3.73
C SER A 535 27.07 26.25 3.66
N ASN A 536 27.60 25.97 2.46
CA ASN A 536 28.74 25.07 2.27
C ASN A 536 29.78 25.68 1.35
N ASP A 537 31.00 25.81 1.85
CA ASP A 537 32.17 26.27 1.07
C ASP A 537 33.07 25.08 0.71
N CYS A 538 32.67 24.34 -0.34
CA CYS A 538 33.36 23.17 -0.85
C CYS A 538 33.53 23.28 -2.37
N ASN A 539 34.61 22.70 -2.92
CA ASN A 539 34.86 22.73 -4.37
C ASN A 539 34.10 21.63 -5.13
N ASP A 540 33.95 20.50 -4.51
CA ASP A 540 33.30 19.33 -5.09
C ASP A 540 32.00 19.00 -4.30
N ILE A 541 30.96 18.63 -5.04
CA ILE A 541 29.64 18.35 -4.48
C ILE A 541 29.19 17.01 -5.05
N LEU A 542 28.64 16.16 -4.19
CA LEU A 542 27.88 14.99 -4.57
C LEU A 542 26.39 15.34 -4.55
N LEU A 543 25.77 15.30 -5.71
CA LEU A 543 24.31 15.42 -5.85
C LEU A 543 23.70 14.02 -5.84
N ILE A 544 22.68 13.80 -5.01
CA ILE A 544 21.92 12.56 -4.96
C ILE A 544 20.48 12.88 -5.40
N GLY A 545 19.95 12.06 -6.30
CA GLY A 545 18.62 12.32 -6.87
C GLY A 545 18.14 11.22 -7.81
N GLU A 546 17.17 11.57 -8.63
CA GLU A 546 16.52 10.67 -9.57
C GLU A 546 16.43 11.22 -11.00
N MET A 547 16.25 10.32 -11.96
CA MET A 547 15.98 10.68 -13.35
C MET A 547 14.48 10.88 -13.56
N VAL A 548 14.11 12.03 -14.15
CA VAL A 548 12.71 12.39 -14.44
C VAL A 548 12.60 12.81 -15.90
N LYS A 549 11.51 12.41 -16.55
CA LYS A 549 11.14 12.86 -17.89
C LYS A 549 10.01 13.87 -17.78
N ASP A 550 10.23 15.05 -18.33
CA ASP A 550 9.24 16.11 -18.48
C ASP A 550 8.85 16.24 -19.95
N GLU A 551 7.56 16.27 -20.24
CA GLU A 551 7.06 16.53 -21.59
C GLU A 551 6.21 17.80 -21.57
N PHE A 552 6.64 18.82 -22.34
CA PHE A 552 5.91 20.08 -22.45
C PHE A 552 5.92 20.57 -23.91
N ARG A 553 4.73 20.80 -24.48
CA ARG A 553 4.54 21.29 -25.85
C ARG A 553 5.37 20.51 -26.89
N ASN A 554 5.27 19.17 -26.86
CA ASN A 554 6.01 18.24 -27.72
C ASN A 554 7.54 18.29 -27.57
N THR A 555 8.05 18.86 -26.48
CA THR A 555 9.46 18.85 -26.16
C THR A 555 9.69 17.95 -24.96
N VAL A 556 10.45 16.88 -25.15
CA VAL A 556 10.88 15.98 -24.09
C VAL A 556 12.18 16.53 -23.47
N THR A 557 12.19 16.57 -22.15
CA THR A 557 13.38 16.97 -21.38
C THR A 557 13.66 15.91 -20.33
N TYR A 558 14.87 15.39 -20.29
CA TYR A 558 15.33 14.49 -19.23
C TYR A 558 16.05 15.32 -18.15
N SER A 559 15.63 15.15 -16.92
CA SER A 559 16.11 15.94 -15.79
C SER A 559 16.71 15.03 -14.73
N PHE A 560 17.90 15.37 -14.24
CA PHE A 560 18.38 14.85 -12.96
C PHE A 560 17.82 15.76 -11.86
N LYS A 561 16.84 15.30 -11.14
CA LYS A 561 16.20 16.02 -10.04
C LYS A 561 16.92 15.68 -8.73
N VAL A 562 17.51 16.69 -8.13
CA VAL A 562 18.30 16.55 -6.90
C VAL A 562 17.40 16.56 -5.68
N ASP A 563 17.53 15.52 -4.85
CA ASP A 563 16.86 15.39 -3.56
C ASP A 563 17.78 15.82 -2.42
N LYS A 564 19.08 15.52 -2.54
CA LYS A 564 20.09 15.80 -1.51
C LYS A 564 21.42 16.21 -2.16
N ALA A 565 22.13 17.13 -1.53
CA ALA A 565 23.50 17.47 -1.88
C ALA A 565 24.42 17.30 -0.66
N LEU A 566 25.63 16.82 -0.90
CA LEU A 566 26.64 16.60 0.12
C LEU A 566 27.93 17.31 -0.30
N PRO A 567 28.59 18.11 0.58
CA PRO A 567 29.89 18.67 0.30
C PRO A 567 30.92 17.55 0.32
N LEU A 568 31.86 17.59 -0.62
CA LEU A 568 33.06 16.74 -0.66
C LEU A 568 34.28 17.61 -0.33
N TYR A 569 34.96 17.29 0.77
CA TYR A 569 36.11 18.03 1.28
C TYR A 569 37.43 17.33 0.89
#